data_a5a52c1ebdf965099c6f4f67051fe2e5
#
_entry.id   a5a52c1ebdf965099c6f4f67051fe2e5
#
_cell.length_a   1.000
_cell.length_b   1.000
_cell.length_c   1.000
_cell.angle_alpha   90.00
_cell.angle_beta   90.00
_cell.angle_gamma   90.00
#
_symmetry.space_group_name_H-M   'P 1'
#
loop_
_entity.id
_entity.type
_entity.pdbx_description
1 polymer ?
#
loop_
_entity_poly.entity_id
_entity_poly.type
_entity_poly.pdbx_seq_one_letter_code
_entity_poly.pdbx_strand_id
1 'polypeptide(L)'
;MSNFIDKKRIYIVFIIFLMIFILLFLRIVNYKYFNSKELESIAQNQYQYKEKKLELNYNLLDAEGRDLLKYKDNYYAVIDPLAFQMNNNYTRKDDLEALKIILKEYNSEYDLERLMSKSSNVKIQLSIDNNTFKKLDKINGVNGFYVYKNSFTSRDNSWWSIENMITNLYKNEGDKLKLKNNDSIEIKINDKTKKNSYTYNIFERDVNGNITREFLETPKNNINVKLTLDKYLQDKIKYILNKEDYSMQEQIGVVLMEADTGKIKALVQKDDSKPNVNIGASSQNGFFAGSIFKTIVEEAGIENGKLSLTKMYSHKDYSGLFEEHEDREEKNAKEAFVKSSNNVFVQIGEEVGIEDIDKLSREHGLYDKVLGFDQEQEGKLELSINDLKNNQGDRLQTYIGQKTRITPVQALSIPSTIANKGKYVKPYIIESYIDSNNKRVEVEKTIEKNVISERTAQIMKSQMIQVVNNENGTGKQAFLRGIEIGGKTGTSKRVEMNKNKENQITNTFEYYDGWFVGFFKVKDRYYSMVVFAQNIGKDINASGTAVPVFRDVVKEIYDYLIGNF
;
A
#
# COMPACT_ATOMS: atom_id res chain seq x y z
N MET A 1 68.87 62.60 -16.79
CA MET A 1 67.50 62.57 -16.20
C MET A 1 66.50 61.80 -17.05
N SER A 2 66.69 61.64 -18.37
CA SER A 2 65.71 60.93 -19.23
C SER A 2 65.60 59.40 -18.93
N ASN A 3 66.74 58.74 -18.64
CA ASN A 3 66.73 57.29 -18.37
C ASN A 3 66.01 56.84 -17.04
N PHE A 4 65.81 57.77 -16.11
CA PHE A 4 65.13 57.46 -14.83
C PHE A 4 63.60 57.56 -14.96
N ILE A 5 63.15 58.44 -15.85
CA ILE A 5 61.69 58.58 -16.14
C ILE A 5 61.19 57.39 -16.96
N ASP A 6 61.99 56.89 -17.90
CA ASP A 6 61.65 55.75 -18.72
C ASP A 6 61.54 54.45 -17.89
N LYS A 7 62.47 54.23 -16.95
CA LYS A 7 62.40 53.11 -16.04
C LYS A 7 61.17 53.18 -15.15
N LYS A 8 60.79 54.30 -14.59
CA LYS A 8 59.58 54.48 -13.81
C LYS A 8 58.30 54.20 -14.63
N ARG A 9 58.25 54.63 -15.85
CA ARG A 9 57.14 54.39 -16.77
C ARG A 9 57.01 52.88 -17.07
N ILE A 10 58.13 52.20 -17.32
CA ILE A 10 58.16 50.74 -17.53
C ILE A 10 57.62 49.99 -16.29
N TYR A 11 58.05 50.40 -15.08
CA TYR A 11 57.54 49.79 -13.84
C TYR A 11 56.02 50.04 -13.64
N ILE A 12 55.54 51.23 -13.95
CA ILE A 12 54.09 51.54 -13.85
C ILE A 12 53.29 50.68 -14.82
N VAL A 13 53.75 50.57 -16.07
CA VAL A 13 53.11 49.72 -17.09
C VAL A 13 53.11 48.24 -16.65
N PHE A 14 54.26 47.77 -16.13
CA PHE A 14 54.36 46.41 -15.60
C PHE A 14 53.40 46.15 -14.44
N ILE A 15 53.28 47.08 -13.49
CA ILE A 15 52.34 46.97 -12.36
C ILE A 15 50.86 46.94 -12.85
N ILE A 16 50.53 47.76 -13.84
CA ILE A 16 49.21 47.78 -14.46
C ILE A 16 48.89 46.41 -15.11
N PHE A 17 49.86 45.89 -15.90
CA PHE A 17 49.71 44.55 -16.49
C PHE A 17 49.55 43.43 -15.42
N LEU A 18 50.34 43.49 -14.35
CA LEU A 18 50.28 42.57 -13.24
C LEU A 18 48.94 42.65 -12.54
N MET A 19 48.41 43.87 -12.30
CA MET A 19 47.06 44.02 -11.72
C MET A 19 45.95 43.48 -12.62
N ILE A 20 46.03 43.72 -13.92
CA ILE A 20 45.09 43.15 -14.89
C ILE A 20 45.17 41.62 -14.87
N PHE A 21 46.36 41.05 -14.81
CA PHE A 21 46.56 39.60 -14.77
C PHE A 21 45.99 38.99 -13.48
N ILE A 22 46.19 39.65 -12.34
CA ILE A 22 45.60 39.24 -11.05
C ILE A 22 44.08 39.33 -11.11
N LEU A 23 43.49 40.36 -11.66
CA LEU A 23 42.04 40.50 -11.83
C LEU A 23 41.46 39.41 -12.73
N LEU A 24 42.12 39.11 -13.86
CA LEU A 24 41.71 37.99 -14.73
C LEU A 24 41.83 36.64 -14.03
N PHE A 25 42.89 36.42 -13.28
CA PHE A 25 43.07 35.20 -12.50
C PHE A 25 41.99 35.05 -11.44
N LEU A 26 41.69 36.09 -10.67
CA LEU A 26 40.61 36.10 -9.69
C LEU A 26 39.23 35.84 -10.34
N ARG A 27 39.03 36.40 -11.54
CA ARG A 27 37.79 36.12 -12.30
C ARG A 27 37.68 34.67 -12.76
N ILE A 28 38.78 34.05 -13.19
CA ILE A 28 38.83 32.62 -13.56
C ILE A 28 38.57 31.75 -12.32
N VAL A 29 39.17 32.09 -11.18
CA VAL A 29 38.95 31.40 -9.91
C VAL A 29 37.47 31.51 -9.48
N ASN A 30 36.89 32.71 -9.61
CA ASN A 30 35.47 32.93 -9.31
C ASN A 30 34.56 32.04 -10.19
N TYR A 31 34.79 32.00 -11.49
CA TYR A 31 34.03 31.14 -12.40
C TYR A 31 34.23 29.66 -12.11
N LYS A 32 35.45 29.22 -11.79
CA LYS A 32 35.75 27.80 -11.57
C LYS A 32 35.23 27.25 -10.22
N TYR A 33 35.28 28.07 -9.16
CA TYR A 33 35.00 27.58 -7.81
C TYR A 33 33.68 28.12 -7.24
N PHE A 34 33.27 29.33 -7.54
CA PHE A 34 32.08 29.93 -6.95
C PHE A 34 30.84 29.83 -7.86
N ASN A 35 31.04 30.01 -9.17
CA ASN A 35 29.93 30.04 -10.13
C ASN A 35 29.90 28.80 -11.05
N SER A 36 30.75 27.80 -10.83
CA SER A 36 30.88 26.65 -11.73
C SER A 36 29.56 25.89 -11.91
N LYS A 37 28.81 25.64 -10.83
CA LYS A 37 27.54 24.95 -10.89
C LYS A 37 26.45 25.71 -11.64
N GLU A 38 26.42 27.04 -11.48
CA GLU A 38 25.46 27.89 -12.19
C GLU A 38 25.78 27.95 -13.67
N LEU A 39 27.07 28.15 -14.03
CA LEU A 39 27.54 28.16 -15.42
C LEU A 39 27.37 26.80 -16.10
N GLU A 40 27.61 25.71 -15.38
CA GLU A 40 27.34 24.35 -15.86
C GLU A 40 25.86 24.14 -16.14
N SER A 41 25.00 24.61 -15.23
CA SER A 41 23.54 24.55 -15.42
C SER A 41 23.07 25.36 -16.63
N ILE A 42 23.60 26.56 -16.81
CA ILE A 42 23.30 27.42 -17.97
C ILE A 42 23.77 26.75 -19.27
N ALA A 43 25.02 26.22 -19.29
CA ALA A 43 25.55 25.51 -20.45
C ALA A 43 24.72 24.24 -20.77
N GLN A 44 24.42 23.43 -19.76
CA GLN A 44 23.56 22.24 -19.94
C GLN A 44 22.19 22.63 -20.51
N ASN A 45 21.55 23.66 -20.00
CA ASN A 45 20.28 24.15 -20.53
C ASN A 45 20.35 24.67 -21.98
N GLN A 46 21.53 25.15 -22.43
CA GLN A 46 21.73 25.57 -23.81
C GLN A 46 21.95 24.43 -24.79
N TYR A 47 22.58 23.33 -24.34
CA TYR A 47 22.99 22.22 -25.20
C TYR A 47 22.27 20.91 -24.94
N GLN A 48 21.34 20.90 -24.00
CA GLN A 48 20.56 19.69 -23.66
C GLN A 48 19.08 20.00 -23.49
N TYR A 49 18.24 19.09 -23.98
CA TYR A 49 16.87 18.98 -23.51
C TYR A 49 16.80 17.87 -22.47
N LYS A 50 16.11 18.12 -21.37
CA LYS A 50 16.01 17.21 -20.23
C LYS A 50 14.55 16.89 -19.96
N GLU A 51 14.18 15.63 -20.20
CA GLU A 51 12.79 15.16 -20.06
C GLU A 51 12.71 14.06 -19.00
N LYS A 52 11.78 14.21 -18.05
CA LYS A 52 11.60 13.28 -16.96
C LYS A 52 11.19 11.91 -17.49
N LYS A 53 11.92 10.84 -17.12
CA LYS A 53 11.69 9.48 -17.58
C LYS A 53 10.68 8.71 -16.72
N LEU A 54 10.74 8.86 -15.38
CA LEU A 54 9.89 8.17 -14.42
C LEU A 54 9.12 9.18 -13.57
N GLU A 55 7.90 8.83 -13.17
CA GLU A 55 7.07 9.64 -12.27
C GLU A 55 7.75 9.78 -10.89
N LEU A 56 8.20 8.66 -10.34
CA LEU A 56 8.83 8.61 -9.02
C LEU A 56 10.35 8.76 -9.11
N ASN A 57 10.93 9.30 -8.07
CA ASN A 57 12.38 9.44 -7.91
C ASN A 57 12.99 8.32 -7.04
N TYR A 58 12.26 7.25 -6.79
CA TYR A 58 12.69 6.05 -6.07
C TYR A 58 11.99 4.82 -6.63
N ASN A 59 12.58 3.65 -6.40
CA ASN A 59 11.97 2.37 -6.70
C ASN A 59 11.26 1.84 -5.45
N LEU A 60 10.05 1.28 -5.63
CA LEU A 60 9.32 0.56 -4.60
C LEU A 60 9.52 -0.93 -4.82
N LEU A 61 10.33 -1.55 -3.97
CA LEU A 61 10.79 -2.92 -4.15
C LEU A 61 10.10 -3.86 -3.18
N ASP A 62 9.88 -5.10 -3.61
CA ASP A 62 9.42 -6.18 -2.75
C ASP A 62 10.55 -6.76 -1.89
N ALA A 63 10.24 -7.78 -1.09
CA ALA A 63 11.19 -8.45 -0.20
C ALA A 63 12.38 -9.08 -0.95
N GLU A 64 12.21 -9.44 -2.22
CA GLU A 64 13.22 -10.04 -3.09
C GLU A 64 13.95 -9.00 -3.97
N GLY A 65 13.59 -7.72 -3.86
CA GLY A 65 14.19 -6.63 -4.64
C GLY A 65 13.57 -6.44 -6.03
N ARG A 66 12.40 -7.03 -6.30
CA ARG A 66 11.65 -6.85 -7.55
C ARG A 66 10.78 -5.59 -7.45
N ASP A 67 10.67 -4.83 -8.53
CA ASP A 67 9.78 -3.66 -8.59
C ASP A 67 8.31 -4.11 -8.45
N LEU A 68 7.61 -3.49 -7.50
CA LEU A 68 6.19 -3.74 -7.24
C LEU A 68 5.28 -2.98 -8.19
N LEU A 69 5.75 -1.85 -8.72
CA LEU A 69 4.93 -0.97 -9.52
C LEU A 69 4.72 -1.49 -10.94
N LYS A 70 3.55 -1.20 -11.48
CA LYS A 70 3.23 -1.38 -12.89
C LYS A 70 3.28 -0.02 -13.56
N TYR A 71 3.90 0.06 -14.73
CA TYR A 71 4.07 1.31 -15.46
C TYR A 71 3.27 1.33 -16.75
N LYS A 72 2.82 2.55 -17.11
CA LYS A 72 2.22 2.87 -18.39
C LYS A 72 3.06 3.96 -19.05
N ASP A 73 3.43 3.74 -20.31
CA ASP A 73 4.20 4.71 -21.08
C ASP A 73 3.27 5.75 -21.72
N ASN A 74 3.59 7.02 -21.53
CA ASN A 74 3.05 8.13 -22.31
C ASN A 74 4.11 8.60 -23.30
N TYR A 75 3.68 8.91 -24.51
CA TYR A 75 4.54 9.27 -25.64
C TYR A 75 4.31 10.72 -26.00
N TYR A 76 5.39 11.43 -26.30
CA TYR A 76 5.37 12.85 -26.63
C TYR A 76 6.22 13.17 -27.83
N ALA A 77 5.69 14.09 -28.66
CA ALA A 77 6.46 14.81 -29.67
C ALA A 77 6.72 16.23 -29.14
N VAL A 78 7.97 16.66 -29.18
CA VAL A 78 8.39 17.97 -28.67
C VAL A 78 8.98 18.80 -29.80
N ILE A 79 8.57 20.07 -29.83
CA ILE A 79 9.05 21.04 -30.78
C ILE A 79 9.57 22.26 -30.00
N ASP A 80 10.81 22.62 -30.23
CA ASP A 80 11.39 23.90 -29.80
C ASP A 80 11.14 24.92 -30.93
N PRO A 81 10.17 25.85 -30.77
CA PRO A 81 9.77 26.74 -31.86
C PRO A 81 10.89 27.59 -32.41
N LEU A 82 11.81 28.04 -31.54
CA LEU A 82 12.92 28.89 -31.94
C LEU A 82 13.90 28.13 -32.84
N ALA A 83 14.36 26.97 -32.38
CA ALA A 83 15.26 26.11 -33.15
C ALA A 83 14.61 25.62 -34.45
N PHE A 84 13.33 25.26 -34.39
CA PHE A 84 12.57 24.76 -35.53
C PHE A 84 12.38 25.81 -36.63
N GLN A 85 12.02 27.05 -36.29
CA GLN A 85 11.78 28.10 -37.26
C GLN A 85 13.09 28.63 -37.90
N MET A 86 14.16 28.74 -37.12
CA MET A 86 15.39 29.39 -37.58
C MET A 86 16.34 28.44 -38.35
N ASN A 87 16.30 27.15 -38.08
CA ASN A 87 17.39 26.26 -38.48
C ASN A 87 16.99 25.16 -39.49
N ASN A 88 15.74 25.10 -39.96
CA ASN A 88 15.28 24.06 -40.90
C ASN A 88 15.32 24.45 -42.39
N ASN A 89 15.97 25.54 -42.76
CA ASN A 89 16.09 26.00 -44.17
C ASN A 89 16.84 24.99 -45.07
N TYR A 90 17.71 24.18 -44.51
CA TYR A 90 18.49 23.15 -45.21
C TYR A 90 18.07 21.72 -44.86
N THR A 91 17.03 21.55 -44.06
CA THR A 91 16.47 20.22 -43.74
C THR A 91 15.78 19.63 -44.98
N ARG A 92 15.85 18.32 -45.15
CA ARG A 92 15.18 17.61 -46.24
C ARG A 92 13.68 17.93 -46.19
N LYS A 93 13.13 18.38 -47.33
CA LYS A 93 11.73 18.75 -47.44
C LYS A 93 10.82 17.58 -47.09
N ASP A 94 11.20 16.35 -47.48
CA ASP A 94 10.45 15.12 -47.23
C ASP A 94 10.28 14.86 -45.73
N ASP A 95 11.31 15.08 -44.91
CA ASP A 95 11.28 14.87 -43.46
C ASP A 95 10.37 15.91 -42.76
N LEU A 96 10.43 17.17 -43.20
CA LEU A 96 9.57 18.22 -42.69
C LEU A 96 8.08 18.00 -43.06
N GLU A 97 7.82 17.60 -44.30
CA GLU A 97 6.45 17.28 -44.75
C GLU A 97 5.94 16.01 -44.06
N ALA A 98 6.77 14.98 -43.90
CA ALA A 98 6.40 13.77 -43.16
C ALA A 98 6.00 14.11 -41.71
N LEU A 99 6.79 14.95 -41.03
CA LEU A 99 6.46 15.42 -39.67
C LEU A 99 5.10 16.10 -39.61
N LYS A 100 4.85 17.06 -40.54
CA LYS A 100 3.59 17.79 -40.61
C LYS A 100 2.41 16.85 -40.84
N ILE A 101 2.53 15.95 -41.80
CA ILE A 101 1.45 15.00 -42.19
C ILE A 101 1.17 14.06 -41.01
N ILE A 102 2.17 13.42 -40.41
CA ILE A 102 1.98 12.45 -39.33
C ILE A 102 1.31 13.09 -38.11
N LEU A 103 1.73 14.30 -37.72
CA LEU A 103 1.12 15.01 -36.59
C LEU A 103 -0.33 15.40 -36.87
N LYS A 104 -0.61 15.93 -38.06
CA LYS A 104 -1.95 16.35 -38.48
C LYS A 104 -2.93 15.18 -38.70
N GLU A 105 -2.42 14.03 -39.19
CA GLU A 105 -3.22 12.78 -39.31
C GLU A 105 -3.60 12.23 -37.93
N TYR A 106 -2.68 12.33 -36.96
CA TYR A 106 -2.95 11.88 -35.58
C TYR A 106 -3.99 12.76 -34.89
N ASN A 107 -3.83 14.09 -34.99
CA ASN A 107 -4.79 15.06 -34.44
C ASN A 107 -4.81 16.31 -35.33
N SER A 108 -5.96 16.65 -35.88
CA SER A 108 -6.12 17.83 -36.73
C SER A 108 -5.75 19.17 -36.08
N GLU A 109 -5.71 19.22 -34.73
CA GLU A 109 -5.27 20.40 -33.99
C GLU A 109 -3.73 20.52 -33.93
N TYR A 110 -2.99 19.45 -34.27
CA TYR A 110 -1.52 19.44 -34.30
C TYR A 110 -0.96 19.97 -35.64
N ASP A 111 -1.59 21.04 -36.14
CA ASP A 111 -1.11 21.78 -37.28
C ASP A 111 0.10 22.65 -36.88
N LEU A 112 1.28 22.32 -37.40
CA LEU A 112 2.54 22.96 -37.02
C LEU A 112 2.57 24.47 -37.31
N GLU A 113 1.97 24.91 -38.42
CA GLU A 113 1.96 26.33 -38.78
C GLU A 113 1.11 27.12 -37.78
N ARG A 114 -0.02 26.58 -37.39
CA ARG A 114 -0.87 27.17 -36.35
C ARG A 114 -0.25 27.14 -34.97
N LEU A 115 0.42 26.03 -34.60
CA LEU A 115 1.10 25.89 -33.31
C LEU A 115 2.25 26.87 -33.19
N MET A 116 3.04 27.03 -34.26
CA MET A 116 4.17 27.98 -34.30
C MET A 116 3.72 29.43 -34.23
N SER A 117 2.60 29.79 -34.85
CA SER A 117 2.08 31.17 -34.82
C SER A 117 1.59 31.60 -33.43
N LYS A 118 1.25 30.66 -32.58
CA LYS A 118 0.74 30.90 -31.23
C LYS A 118 1.82 30.81 -30.13
N SER A 119 2.98 30.25 -30.43
CA SER A 119 3.97 29.93 -29.41
C SER A 119 4.91 31.08 -29.15
N SER A 120 5.09 31.43 -27.89
CA SER A 120 6.11 32.33 -27.38
C SER A 120 7.29 31.48 -26.90
N ASN A 121 8.32 31.24 -27.65
CA ASN A 121 9.62 30.67 -27.27
C ASN A 121 9.59 29.47 -26.24
N VAL A 122 8.42 28.96 -25.89
CA VAL A 122 8.24 27.82 -24.99
C VAL A 122 8.11 26.56 -25.81
N LYS A 123 8.76 25.48 -25.41
CA LYS A 123 8.63 24.18 -26.06
C LYS A 123 7.15 23.74 -26.15
N ILE A 124 6.77 23.25 -27.31
CA ILE A 124 5.45 22.65 -27.55
C ILE A 124 5.59 21.16 -27.33
N GLN A 125 4.83 20.64 -26.37
CA GLN A 125 4.76 19.21 -26.06
C GLN A 125 3.42 18.67 -26.49
N LEU A 126 3.43 17.72 -27.42
CA LEU A 126 2.24 17.09 -27.99
C LEU A 126 2.13 15.65 -27.52
N SER A 127 1.01 15.27 -26.89
CA SER A 127 0.76 13.90 -26.50
C SER A 127 0.37 13.07 -27.72
N ILE A 128 1.02 11.93 -27.93
CA ILE A 128 0.80 11.05 -29.08
C ILE A 128 0.65 9.59 -28.63
N ASP A 129 0.21 8.73 -29.52
CA ASP A 129 0.16 7.29 -29.27
C ASP A 129 1.49 6.58 -29.64
N ASN A 130 1.62 5.31 -29.24
CA ASN A 130 2.79 4.50 -29.55
C ASN A 130 3.03 4.32 -31.07
N ASN A 131 1.99 4.25 -31.88
CA ASN A 131 2.14 4.09 -33.35
C ASN A 131 2.69 5.36 -33.98
N THR A 132 2.17 6.51 -33.59
CA THR A 132 2.65 7.82 -34.02
C THR A 132 4.07 8.06 -33.54
N PHE A 133 4.37 7.71 -32.28
CA PHE A 133 5.74 7.76 -31.73
C PHE A 133 6.72 7.00 -32.62
N LYS A 134 6.43 5.73 -32.96
CA LYS A 134 7.31 4.90 -33.83
C LYS A 134 7.49 5.44 -35.25
N LYS A 135 6.50 6.19 -35.78
CA LYS A 135 6.63 6.85 -37.09
C LYS A 135 7.53 8.07 -36.98
N LEU A 136 7.33 8.91 -35.95
CA LEU A 136 8.08 10.14 -35.71
C LEU A 136 9.52 9.91 -35.28
N ASP A 137 9.79 8.85 -34.53
CA ASP A 137 11.15 8.42 -34.08
C ASP A 137 12.10 8.08 -35.25
N LYS A 138 11.53 7.81 -36.43
CA LYS A 138 12.31 7.57 -37.67
C LYS A 138 12.69 8.84 -38.41
N ILE A 139 12.11 9.99 -38.04
CA ILE A 139 12.41 11.27 -38.67
C ILE A 139 13.67 11.83 -38.03
N ASN A 140 14.73 11.97 -38.85
CA ASN A 140 16.02 12.46 -38.39
C ASN A 140 16.38 13.79 -39.08
N GLY A 141 17.22 14.62 -38.44
CA GLY A 141 17.74 15.83 -39.04
C GLY A 141 16.78 17.03 -39.09
N VAL A 142 15.62 16.93 -38.39
CA VAL A 142 14.74 18.08 -38.18
C VAL A 142 15.19 18.80 -36.91
N ASN A 143 15.70 20.04 -37.09
CA ASN A 143 16.19 20.84 -35.98
C ASN A 143 15.06 21.26 -35.05
N GLY A 144 15.29 21.21 -33.74
CA GLY A 144 14.29 21.57 -32.73
C GLY A 144 13.12 20.59 -32.61
N PHE A 145 13.26 19.37 -33.12
CA PHE A 145 12.27 18.31 -32.98
C PHE A 145 12.88 17.05 -32.35
N TYR A 146 12.15 16.42 -31.44
CA TYR A 146 12.47 15.11 -30.88
C TYR A 146 11.21 14.45 -30.29
N VAL A 147 11.25 13.15 -30.10
CA VAL A 147 10.20 12.38 -29.44
C VAL A 147 10.77 11.72 -28.21
N TYR A 148 9.95 11.55 -27.17
CA TYR A 148 10.35 10.80 -26.00
C TYR A 148 9.14 10.09 -25.36
N LYS A 149 9.45 9.12 -24.49
CA LYS A 149 8.46 8.49 -23.63
C LYS A 149 8.84 8.65 -22.17
N ASN A 150 7.83 8.84 -21.34
CA ASN A 150 7.96 8.72 -19.90
C ASN A 150 7.00 7.65 -19.36
N SER A 151 7.38 7.09 -18.22
CA SER A 151 6.62 6.02 -17.58
C SER A 151 6.01 6.52 -16.29
N PHE A 152 4.70 6.36 -16.18
CA PHE A 152 3.91 6.68 -14.98
C PHE A 152 3.46 5.39 -14.32
N THR A 153 3.30 5.44 -13.01
CA THR A 153 2.67 4.36 -12.27
C THR A 153 1.23 4.17 -12.76
N SER A 154 0.92 2.97 -13.24
CA SER A 154 -0.42 2.62 -13.68
C SER A 154 -1.34 2.48 -12.49
N ARG A 155 -2.31 3.38 -12.38
CA ARG A 155 -3.33 3.39 -11.32
C ARG A 155 -4.73 3.09 -11.85
N ASP A 156 -4.85 2.77 -13.14
CA ASP A 156 -6.13 2.48 -13.79
C ASP A 156 -6.81 1.31 -13.08
N ASN A 157 -7.97 1.56 -12.45
CA ASN A 157 -8.73 0.59 -11.65
C ASN A 157 -7.95 -0.07 -10.49
N SER A 158 -6.85 0.55 -10.03
CA SER A 158 -5.98 -0.01 -8.99
C SER A 158 -5.51 1.02 -7.95
N TRP A 159 -6.27 2.10 -7.78
CA TRP A 159 -5.94 3.18 -6.84
C TRP A 159 -5.73 2.71 -5.40
N TRP A 160 -6.43 1.66 -5.02
CA TRP A 160 -6.44 1.10 -3.66
C TRP A 160 -5.60 -0.17 -3.51
N SER A 161 -4.82 -0.54 -4.54
CA SER A 161 -3.75 -1.50 -4.32
C SER A 161 -2.69 -0.91 -3.39
N ILE A 162 -2.04 -1.74 -2.60
CA ILE A 162 -1.14 -1.27 -1.54
C ILE A 162 0.03 -0.45 -2.08
N GLU A 163 0.62 -0.86 -3.19
CA GLU A 163 1.72 -0.18 -3.87
C GLU A 163 1.30 1.19 -4.41
N ASN A 164 0.08 1.30 -4.96
CA ASN A 164 -0.45 2.56 -5.46
C ASN A 164 -0.83 3.51 -4.32
N MET A 165 -1.33 2.99 -3.21
CA MET A 165 -1.61 3.79 -2.01
C MET A 165 -0.35 4.40 -1.43
N ILE A 166 0.74 3.62 -1.33
CA ILE A 166 2.04 4.08 -0.81
C ILE A 166 2.60 5.24 -1.66
N THR A 167 2.47 5.15 -2.98
CA THR A 167 3.04 6.15 -3.91
C THR A 167 2.15 7.36 -4.14
N ASN A 168 0.92 7.36 -3.65
CA ASN A 168 -0.01 8.47 -3.79
C ASN A 168 0.00 9.37 -2.54
N LEU A 169 0.50 10.59 -2.69
CA LEU A 169 0.61 11.57 -1.60
C LEU A 169 -0.69 12.31 -1.29
N TYR A 170 -1.70 12.19 -2.16
CA TYR A 170 -2.92 12.98 -2.07
C TYR A 170 -4.14 12.10 -1.80
N LYS A 171 -5.15 12.72 -1.19
CA LYS A 171 -6.49 12.15 -1.01
C LYS A 171 -7.55 13.12 -1.47
N ASN A 172 -8.70 12.60 -1.85
CA ASN A 172 -9.88 13.41 -2.14
C ASN A 172 -10.59 13.77 -0.83
N GLU A 173 -10.87 15.04 -0.62
CA GLU A 173 -11.71 15.54 0.46
C GLU A 173 -12.83 16.39 -0.16
N GLY A 174 -13.97 15.73 -0.42
CA GLY A 174 -14.99 16.27 -1.32
C GLY A 174 -14.44 16.45 -2.74
N ASP A 175 -14.61 17.64 -3.31
CA ASP A 175 -14.13 17.97 -4.67
C ASP A 175 -12.68 18.47 -4.70
N LYS A 176 -11.98 18.46 -3.55
CA LYS A 176 -10.61 18.99 -3.44
C LYS A 176 -9.60 17.87 -3.22
N LEU A 177 -8.48 17.99 -3.94
CA LEU A 177 -7.30 17.18 -3.72
C LEU A 177 -6.50 17.77 -2.55
N LYS A 178 -6.27 16.98 -1.50
CA LYS A 178 -5.55 17.37 -0.29
C LYS A 178 -4.36 16.46 -0.03
N LEU A 179 -3.27 17.02 0.44
CA LEU A 179 -2.11 16.24 0.90
C LEU A 179 -2.52 15.37 2.10
N LYS A 180 -2.04 14.12 2.13
CA LYS A 180 -2.23 13.20 3.26
C LYS A 180 -1.55 13.73 4.53
N ASN A 181 -1.90 13.18 5.70
CA ASN A 181 -1.37 13.63 6.99
C ASN A 181 0.15 13.40 7.08
N ASN A 182 0.84 14.30 7.78
CA ASN A 182 2.32 14.28 7.88
C ASN A 182 2.88 13.04 8.58
N ASP A 183 2.10 12.39 9.44
CA ASP A 183 2.46 11.18 10.17
C ASP A 183 2.15 9.90 9.41
N SER A 184 1.52 10.01 8.24
CA SER A 184 1.21 8.85 7.39
C SER A 184 2.45 8.25 6.74
N ILE A 185 2.40 6.94 6.48
CA ILE A 185 3.48 6.18 5.85
C ILE A 185 3.86 6.76 4.48
N GLU A 186 2.89 7.24 3.70
CA GLU A 186 3.08 7.82 2.37
C GLU A 186 3.93 9.10 2.44
N ILE A 187 3.62 9.97 3.39
CA ILE A 187 4.37 11.22 3.58
C ILE A 187 5.75 10.95 4.18
N LYS A 188 5.88 10.00 5.13
CA LYS A 188 7.18 9.59 5.67
C LYS A 188 8.12 9.05 4.59
N ILE A 189 7.61 8.24 3.65
CA ILE A 189 8.39 7.76 2.50
C ILE A 189 8.82 8.93 1.61
N ASN A 190 7.89 9.85 1.28
CA ASN A 190 8.21 11.02 0.50
C ASN A 190 9.29 11.89 1.16
N ASP A 191 9.23 12.09 2.47
CA ASP A 191 10.23 12.86 3.21
C ASP A 191 11.63 12.22 3.18
N LYS A 192 11.71 10.89 3.23
CA LYS A 192 12.96 10.15 3.10
C LYS A 192 13.54 10.25 1.69
N THR A 193 12.69 10.28 0.67
CA THR A 193 13.08 10.25 -0.75
C THR A 193 13.12 11.63 -1.42
N LYS A 194 12.70 12.71 -0.76
CA LYS A 194 12.61 14.07 -1.35
C LYS A 194 13.93 14.65 -1.85
N LYS A 195 15.08 14.15 -1.37
CA LYS A 195 16.42 14.57 -1.83
C LYS A 195 16.90 13.75 -3.02
N ASN A 196 16.16 12.73 -3.44
CA ASN A 196 16.50 11.95 -4.61
C ASN A 196 16.35 12.77 -5.89
N SER A 197 17.20 12.49 -6.87
CA SER A 197 17.07 13.00 -8.23
C SER A 197 16.17 12.10 -9.08
N TYR A 198 15.50 12.67 -10.08
CA TYR A 198 14.74 11.89 -11.05
C TYR A 198 15.65 11.28 -12.12
N THR A 199 15.19 10.23 -12.75
CA THR A 199 15.77 9.70 -13.99
C THR A 199 15.27 10.54 -15.16
N TYR A 200 16.19 10.95 -16.05
CA TYR A 200 15.89 11.80 -17.19
C TYR A 200 16.35 11.18 -18.50
N ASN A 201 15.57 11.37 -19.56
CA ASN A 201 16.05 11.29 -20.92
C ASN A 201 16.77 12.61 -21.25
N ILE A 202 18.04 12.54 -21.66
CA ILE A 202 18.85 13.68 -22.05
C ILE A 202 19.04 13.64 -23.56
N PHE A 203 18.68 14.73 -24.22
CA PHE A 203 18.88 14.94 -25.64
C PHE A 203 19.95 16.04 -25.80
N GLU A 204 21.17 15.66 -26.16
CA GLU A 204 22.22 16.62 -26.53
C GLU A 204 21.90 17.20 -27.89
N ARG A 205 22.06 18.52 -28.02
CA ARG A 205 21.81 19.25 -29.27
C ARG A 205 22.98 20.12 -29.65
N ASP A 206 23.14 20.32 -30.93
CA ASP A 206 24.05 21.34 -31.46
C ASP A 206 23.44 22.76 -31.36
N VAL A 207 24.19 23.76 -31.83
CA VAL A 207 23.76 25.17 -31.83
C VAL A 207 22.52 25.43 -32.71
N ASN A 208 22.21 24.53 -33.63
CA ASN A 208 21.08 24.61 -34.53
C ASN A 208 19.83 23.90 -33.95
N GLY A 209 19.97 23.19 -32.83
CA GLY A 209 18.88 22.43 -32.22
C GLY A 209 18.71 21.02 -32.80
N ASN A 210 19.67 20.51 -33.59
CA ASN A 210 19.68 19.16 -34.05
C ASN A 210 20.14 18.22 -32.94
N ILE A 211 19.39 17.13 -32.69
CA ILE A 211 19.72 16.14 -31.66
C ILE A 211 20.94 15.33 -32.15
N THR A 212 22.04 15.42 -31.43
CA THR A 212 23.30 14.74 -31.73
C THR A 212 23.46 13.44 -30.95
N ARG A 213 22.84 13.36 -29.76
CA ARG A 213 22.91 12.19 -28.89
C ARG A 213 21.73 12.12 -27.95
N GLU A 214 21.26 10.90 -27.69
CA GLU A 214 20.30 10.59 -26.64
C GLU A 214 20.91 9.61 -25.65
N PHE A 215 20.66 9.83 -24.35
CA PHE A 215 21.05 8.91 -23.29
C PHE A 215 20.19 9.08 -22.03
N LEU A 216 20.22 8.05 -21.17
CA LEU A 216 19.51 8.03 -19.90
C LEU A 216 20.44 8.50 -18.78
N GLU A 217 20.06 9.56 -18.08
CA GLU A 217 20.73 10.01 -16.87
C GLU A 217 20.07 9.37 -15.65
N THR A 218 20.71 8.34 -15.08
CA THR A 218 20.25 7.63 -13.89
C THR A 218 20.95 8.11 -12.64
N PRO A 219 20.23 8.50 -11.58
CA PRO A 219 20.84 8.92 -10.32
C PRO A 219 21.60 7.76 -9.64
N LYS A 220 22.78 8.06 -9.09
CA LYS A 220 23.64 7.05 -8.43
C LYS A 220 23.44 6.96 -6.92
N ASN A 221 22.81 7.97 -6.31
CA ASN A 221 22.75 8.10 -4.84
C ASN A 221 21.30 8.16 -4.31
N ASN A 222 20.34 7.66 -5.07
CA ASN A 222 18.96 7.63 -4.64
C ASN A 222 18.74 6.60 -3.54
N ILE A 223 17.82 6.92 -2.64
CA ILE A 223 17.29 6.00 -1.64
C ILE A 223 16.04 5.36 -2.22
N ASN A 224 15.99 4.04 -2.20
CA ASN A 224 14.85 3.23 -2.60
C ASN A 224 14.13 2.65 -1.38
N VAL A 225 12.88 2.26 -1.55
CA VAL A 225 12.03 1.71 -0.49
C VAL A 225 11.87 0.22 -0.71
N LYS A 226 12.31 -0.58 0.26
CA LYS A 226 12.13 -2.03 0.26
C LYS A 226 11.02 -2.41 1.23
N LEU A 227 9.99 -3.06 0.73
CA LEU A 227 8.85 -3.54 1.50
C LEU A 227 9.05 -5.00 1.94
N THR A 228 8.26 -5.41 2.93
CA THR A 228 8.16 -6.82 3.37
C THR A 228 7.31 -7.67 2.43
N LEU A 229 6.51 -7.03 1.57
CA LEU A 229 5.65 -7.69 0.60
C LEU A 229 6.44 -8.58 -0.36
N ASP A 230 5.84 -9.69 -0.74
CA ASP A 230 6.34 -10.57 -1.79
C ASP A 230 5.43 -10.47 -3.01
N LYS A 231 5.98 -10.02 -4.12
CA LYS A 231 5.23 -9.82 -5.37
C LYS A 231 4.55 -11.10 -5.87
N TYR A 232 5.24 -12.23 -5.74
CA TYR A 232 4.66 -13.51 -6.14
C TYR A 232 3.42 -13.87 -5.32
N LEU A 233 3.49 -13.68 -3.99
CA LEU A 233 2.36 -13.92 -3.10
C LEU A 233 1.21 -12.95 -3.38
N GLN A 234 1.51 -11.66 -3.59
CA GLN A 234 0.53 -10.64 -4.00
C GLN A 234 -0.22 -11.08 -5.27
N ASP A 235 0.52 -11.42 -6.34
CA ASP A 235 -0.05 -11.79 -7.63
C ASP A 235 -0.85 -13.12 -7.55
N LYS A 236 -0.35 -14.11 -6.81
CA LYS A 236 -1.04 -15.40 -6.62
C LYS A 236 -2.33 -15.27 -5.83
N ILE A 237 -2.33 -14.54 -4.72
CA ILE A 237 -3.54 -14.28 -3.95
C ILE A 237 -4.53 -13.49 -4.81
N LYS A 238 -4.10 -12.45 -5.52
CA LYS A 238 -4.95 -11.68 -6.43
C LYS A 238 -5.61 -12.56 -7.48
N TYR A 239 -4.86 -13.50 -8.07
CA TYR A 239 -5.39 -14.48 -9.02
C TYR A 239 -6.49 -15.35 -8.39
N ILE A 240 -6.29 -15.84 -7.16
CA ILE A 240 -7.28 -16.67 -6.46
C ILE A 240 -8.57 -15.88 -6.22
N LEU A 241 -8.46 -14.63 -5.71
CA LEU A 241 -9.63 -13.81 -5.41
C LEU A 241 -10.49 -13.49 -6.66
N ASN A 242 -9.93 -13.60 -7.85
CA ASN A 242 -10.63 -13.36 -9.12
C ASN A 242 -11.08 -14.66 -9.82
N LYS A 243 -10.98 -15.84 -9.18
CA LYS A 243 -11.55 -17.07 -9.72
C LYS A 243 -13.09 -17.01 -9.76
N GLU A 244 -13.68 -17.78 -10.66
CA GLU A 244 -15.12 -17.86 -10.84
C GLU A 244 -15.84 -18.30 -9.54
N ASP A 245 -15.24 -19.18 -8.75
CA ASP A 245 -15.75 -19.64 -7.46
C ASP A 245 -16.04 -18.49 -6.47
N TYR A 246 -15.37 -17.36 -6.64
CA TYR A 246 -15.52 -16.18 -5.77
C TYR A 246 -16.17 -15.00 -6.48
N SER A 247 -16.79 -15.21 -7.65
CA SER A 247 -17.43 -14.14 -8.44
C SER A 247 -18.59 -13.46 -7.73
N MET A 248 -19.33 -14.21 -6.89
CA MET A 248 -20.48 -13.71 -6.15
C MET A 248 -20.13 -12.77 -4.99
N GLN A 249 -18.90 -12.83 -4.46
CA GLN A 249 -18.47 -11.94 -3.39
C GLN A 249 -18.06 -10.58 -3.98
N GLU A 250 -18.68 -9.53 -3.46
CA GLU A 250 -18.41 -8.15 -3.93
C GLU A 250 -16.98 -7.71 -3.67
N GLN A 251 -16.49 -7.97 -2.45
CA GLN A 251 -15.12 -7.62 -2.04
C GLN A 251 -14.58 -8.66 -1.08
N ILE A 252 -13.33 -9.06 -1.28
CA ILE A 252 -12.59 -9.95 -0.40
C ILE A 252 -11.23 -9.32 -0.13
N GLY A 253 -10.86 -9.21 1.14
CA GLY A 253 -9.52 -8.81 1.59
C GLY A 253 -8.77 -10.01 2.16
N VAL A 254 -7.47 -10.07 1.89
CA VAL A 254 -6.53 -11.06 2.44
C VAL A 254 -5.28 -10.35 2.93
N VAL A 255 -4.91 -10.62 4.17
CA VAL A 255 -3.63 -10.17 4.75
C VAL A 255 -2.88 -11.39 5.25
N LEU A 256 -1.63 -11.55 4.80
CA LEU A 256 -0.72 -12.65 5.16
C LEU A 256 0.53 -12.09 5.84
N MET A 257 0.93 -12.66 6.97
CA MET A 257 2.04 -12.20 7.80
C MET A 257 2.84 -13.35 8.38
N GLU A 258 4.15 -13.19 8.53
CA GLU A 258 4.99 -14.04 9.37
C GLU A 258 4.68 -13.74 10.84
N ALA A 259 4.24 -14.76 11.60
CA ALA A 259 3.74 -14.56 12.97
C ALA A 259 4.83 -14.14 13.96
N ASP A 260 6.06 -14.57 13.73
CA ASP A 260 7.23 -14.32 14.60
C ASP A 260 7.95 -12.99 14.30
N THR A 261 7.83 -12.46 13.09
CA THR A 261 8.55 -11.23 12.67
C THR A 261 7.65 -10.02 12.50
N GLY A 262 6.34 -10.20 12.29
CA GLY A 262 5.41 -9.13 11.97
C GLY A 262 5.49 -8.65 10.52
N LYS A 263 6.30 -9.29 9.66
CA LYS A 263 6.42 -8.94 8.24
C LYS A 263 5.15 -9.29 7.49
N ILE A 264 4.45 -8.30 6.96
CA ILE A 264 3.35 -8.53 6.04
C ILE A 264 3.92 -8.98 4.70
N LYS A 265 3.60 -10.21 4.30
CA LYS A 265 4.06 -10.83 3.05
C LYS A 265 3.10 -10.55 1.91
N ALA A 266 1.81 -10.40 2.21
CA ALA A 266 0.80 -9.99 1.24
C ALA A 266 -0.32 -9.19 1.90
N LEU A 267 -0.82 -8.18 1.20
CA LEU A 267 -1.99 -7.40 1.55
C LEU A 267 -2.76 -7.11 0.26
N VAL A 268 -3.77 -7.93 0.00
CA VAL A 268 -4.46 -8.01 -1.29
C VAL A 268 -5.96 -7.88 -1.08
N GLN A 269 -6.63 -7.21 -2.01
CA GLN A 269 -8.10 -7.26 -2.10
C GLN A 269 -8.56 -7.61 -3.52
N LYS A 270 -9.80 -8.05 -3.66
CA LYS A 270 -10.36 -8.51 -4.95
C LYS A 270 -10.47 -7.37 -5.95
N ASP A 271 -11.07 -6.26 -5.57
CA ASP A 271 -11.29 -5.09 -6.43
C ASP A 271 -10.51 -3.87 -5.90
N ASP A 272 -9.42 -3.51 -6.60
CA ASP A 272 -8.57 -2.38 -6.24
C ASP A 272 -9.11 -1.02 -6.72
N SER A 273 -10.24 -1.00 -7.41
CA SER A 273 -10.95 0.25 -7.72
C SER A 273 -11.73 0.79 -6.52
N LYS A 274 -12.03 -0.08 -5.53
CA LYS A 274 -12.75 0.23 -4.30
C LYS A 274 -11.80 0.49 -3.12
N PRO A 275 -12.22 1.31 -2.12
CA PRO A 275 -11.43 1.55 -0.92
C PRO A 275 -10.91 0.27 -0.27
N ASN A 276 -9.66 0.29 0.19
CA ASN A 276 -8.99 -0.91 0.68
C ASN A 276 -9.61 -1.43 1.98
N VAL A 277 -10.24 -2.62 1.89
CA VAL A 277 -10.93 -3.25 3.04
C VAL A 277 -9.96 -3.71 4.11
N ASN A 278 -8.72 -4.09 3.75
CA ASN A 278 -7.76 -4.64 4.70
C ASN A 278 -7.34 -3.63 5.77
N ILE A 279 -7.31 -2.35 5.42
CA ILE A 279 -7.04 -1.25 6.35
C ILE A 279 -8.32 -0.52 6.80
N GLY A 280 -9.48 -1.03 6.43
CA GLY A 280 -10.78 -0.47 6.79
C GLY A 280 -11.14 0.83 6.06
N ALA A 281 -10.48 1.19 4.96
CA ALA A 281 -10.70 2.45 4.25
C ALA A 281 -12.13 2.63 3.71
N SER A 282 -12.88 1.54 3.54
CA SER A 282 -14.29 1.53 3.13
C SER A 282 -15.28 1.66 4.31
N SER A 283 -14.78 1.87 5.53
CA SER A 283 -15.60 1.86 6.75
C SER A 283 -15.31 3.06 7.63
N GLN A 284 -16.12 3.23 8.65
CA GLN A 284 -15.82 4.08 9.80
C GLN A 284 -15.46 3.18 10.99
N ASN A 285 -14.19 3.26 11.44
CA ASN A 285 -13.62 2.48 12.53
C ASN A 285 -13.58 0.94 12.29
N GLY A 286 -13.43 0.50 11.05
CA GLY A 286 -13.38 -0.92 10.73
C GLY A 286 -14.77 -1.58 10.65
N PHE A 287 -14.78 -2.91 10.72
CA PHE A 287 -15.94 -3.76 10.56
C PHE A 287 -16.24 -4.50 11.86
N PHE A 288 -17.49 -4.91 12.08
CA PHE A 288 -17.82 -5.73 13.25
C PHE A 288 -17.05 -7.05 13.19
N ALA A 289 -16.41 -7.38 14.31
CA ALA A 289 -15.56 -8.56 14.41
C ALA A 289 -16.36 -9.88 14.34
N GLY A 290 -17.59 -9.86 14.85
CA GLY A 290 -18.37 -11.07 14.99
C GLY A 290 -17.64 -12.12 15.82
N SER A 291 -17.91 -13.38 15.57
CA SER A 291 -17.42 -14.50 16.38
C SER A 291 -15.90 -14.69 16.43
N ILE A 292 -15.10 -13.96 15.62
CA ILE A 292 -13.64 -13.99 15.82
C ILE A 292 -13.24 -13.34 17.15
N PHE A 293 -14.04 -12.39 17.68
CA PHE A 293 -13.82 -11.74 18.95
C PHE A 293 -13.96 -12.70 20.16
N LYS A 294 -14.67 -13.81 20.01
CA LYS A 294 -14.76 -14.88 21.02
C LYS A 294 -13.39 -15.43 21.40
N THR A 295 -12.40 -15.35 20.49
CA THR A 295 -11.03 -15.73 20.79
C THR A 295 -10.45 -14.85 21.92
N ILE A 296 -10.66 -13.53 21.84
CA ILE A 296 -10.22 -12.59 22.87
C ILE A 296 -10.95 -12.82 24.19
N VAL A 297 -12.25 -13.12 24.14
CA VAL A 297 -13.05 -13.40 25.35
C VAL A 297 -12.53 -14.63 26.07
N GLU A 298 -12.23 -15.71 25.33
CA GLU A 298 -11.72 -16.94 25.92
C GLU A 298 -10.27 -16.79 26.41
N GLU A 299 -9.41 -16.12 25.63
CA GLU A 299 -8.03 -15.78 26.06
C GLU A 299 -8.02 -15.01 27.38
N ALA A 300 -8.88 -13.97 27.49
CA ALA A 300 -8.98 -13.18 28.71
C ALA A 300 -9.42 -14.03 29.92
N GLY A 301 -10.36 -14.94 29.68
CA GLY A 301 -10.85 -15.85 30.71
C GLY A 301 -9.80 -16.85 31.20
N ILE A 302 -9.02 -17.42 30.28
CA ILE A 302 -7.94 -18.37 30.60
C ILE A 302 -6.79 -17.66 31.30
N GLU A 303 -6.34 -16.52 30.75
CA GLU A 303 -5.20 -15.77 31.24
C GLU A 303 -5.42 -15.24 32.65
N ASN A 304 -6.62 -14.77 32.96
CA ASN A 304 -6.99 -14.25 34.28
C ASN A 304 -7.49 -15.33 35.25
N GLY A 305 -7.49 -16.62 34.84
CA GLY A 305 -7.93 -17.73 35.69
C GLY A 305 -9.44 -17.72 36.01
N LYS A 306 -10.24 -16.98 35.24
CA LYS A 306 -11.69 -16.84 35.42
C LYS A 306 -12.50 -17.89 34.67
N LEU A 307 -11.90 -18.57 33.68
CA LEU A 307 -12.56 -19.55 32.83
C LEU A 307 -12.08 -20.97 33.14
N SER A 308 -13.03 -21.87 33.46
CA SER A 308 -12.81 -23.32 33.49
C SER A 308 -13.21 -23.95 32.16
N LEU A 309 -12.25 -24.58 31.49
CA LEU A 309 -12.46 -25.20 30.18
C LEU A 309 -13.35 -26.45 30.22
N THR A 310 -13.59 -27.00 31.41
CA THR A 310 -14.40 -28.23 31.65
C THR A 310 -15.75 -27.92 32.25
N LYS A 311 -16.00 -26.67 32.66
CA LYS A 311 -17.33 -26.27 33.17
C LYS A 311 -18.35 -26.39 32.06
N MET A 312 -19.46 -27.04 32.37
CA MET A 312 -20.62 -27.16 31.49
C MET A 312 -21.52 -25.93 31.62
N TYR A 313 -21.98 -25.43 30.51
CA TYR A 313 -22.88 -24.27 30.38
C TYR A 313 -24.19 -24.76 29.79
N SER A 314 -25.27 -24.62 30.57
CA SER A 314 -26.62 -24.91 30.08
C SER A 314 -27.11 -23.80 29.18
N HIS A 315 -28.00 -24.15 28.27
CA HIS A 315 -28.68 -23.19 27.42
C HIS A 315 -29.50 -22.20 28.25
N LYS A 316 -29.33 -20.90 28.00
CA LYS A 316 -30.14 -19.81 28.57
C LYS A 316 -30.93 -19.12 27.47
N ASP A 317 -32.14 -18.67 27.82
CA ASP A 317 -32.98 -17.91 26.89
C ASP A 317 -32.46 -16.50 26.74
N TYR A 318 -31.92 -16.18 25.56
CA TYR A 318 -31.47 -14.88 25.12
C TYR A 318 -32.25 -14.41 23.89
N SER A 319 -33.53 -14.85 23.78
CA SER A 319 -34.39 -14.49 22.65
C SER A 319 -34.42 -12.97 22.40
N GLY A 320 -34.28 -12.57 21.14
CA GLY A 320 -34.26 -11.18 20.72
C GLY A 320 -32.88 -10.52 20.76
N LEU A 321 -31.83 -11.14 21.31
CA LEU A 321 -30.47 -10.58 21.30
C LEU A 321 -29.63 -11.04 20.09
N PHE A 322 -29.82 -12.28 19.66
CA PHE A 322 -29.20 -12.85 18.47
C PHE A 322 -30.08 -13.99 17.92
N GLU A 323 -29.89 -14.35 16.65
CA GLU A 323 -30.59 -15.47 16.04
C GLU A 323 -30.04 -16.78 16.64
N GLU A 324 -30.92 -17.53 17.35
CA GLU A 324 -30.58 -18.82 17.93
C GLU A 324 -30.88 -19.93 16.93
N HIS A 325 -29.85 -20.40 16.23
CA HIS A 325 -29.88 -21.64 15.44
C HIS A 325 -29.13 -22.78 16.14
N GLU A 326 -28.85 -22.61 17.45
CA GLU A 326 -28.04 -23.56 18.20
C GLU A 326 -28.87 -24.71 18.76
N ASP A 327 -28.25 -25.89 18.77
CA ASP A 327 -28.76 -26.98 19.59
C ASP A 327 -28.75 -26.56 21.09
N ARG A 328 -29.75 -27.01 21.87
CA ARG A 328 -29.91 -26.67 23.28
C ARG A 328 -29.05 -27.55 24.20
N GLU A 329 -28.12 -28.33 23.65
CA GLU A 329 -27.21 -29.18 24.43
C GLU A 329 -26.29 -28.36 25.30
N GLU A 330 -25.99 -28.86 26.49
CA GLU A 330 -24.95 -28.31 27.34
C GLU A 330 -23.59 -28.46 26.67
N LYS A 331 -22.76 -27.44 26.78
CA LYS A 331 -21.39 -27.40 26.19
C LYS A 331 -20.39 -26.84 27.19
N ASN A 332 -19.20 -27.40 27.19
CA ASN A 332 -18.06 -26.72 27.82
C ASN A 332 -17.47 -25.64 26.89
N ALA A 333 -16.51 -24.84 27.39
CA ALA A 333 -15.91 -23.75 26.63
C ALA A 333 -15.25 -24.23 25.32
N LYS A 334 -14.56 -25.36 25.31
CA LYS A 334 -13.90 -25.93 24.13
C LYS A 334 -14.89 -26.31 23.03
N GLU A 335 -15.95 -26.99 23.39
CA GLU A 335 -17.01 -27.37 22.45
C GLU A 335 -17.72 -26.14 21.90
N ALA A 336 -17.98 -25.16 22.77
CA ALA A 336 -18.58 -23.87 22.38
C ALA A 336 -17.69 -23.07 21.43
N PHE A 337 -16.37 -23.11 21.60
CA PHE A 337 -15.43 -22.46 20.71
C PHE A 337 -15.44 -23.10 19.31
N VAL A 338 -15.39 -24.44 19.25
CA VAL A 338 -15.40 -25.21 17.99
C VAL A 338 -16.68 -24.98 17.20
N LYS A 339 -17.86 -25.05 17.89
CA LYS A 339 -19.18 -24.81 17.30
C LYS A 339 -19.54 -23.32 17.18
N SER A 340 -18.70 -22.42 17.74
CA SER A 340 -18.92 -20.96 17.78
C SER A 340 -20.20 -20.54 18.48
N SER A 341 -20.61 -21.25 19.59
CA SER A 341 -21.86 -21.01 20.32
C SER A 341 -21.97 -19.59 20.89
N ASN A 342 -22.99 -18.84 20.49
CA ASN A 342 -23.26 -17.50 21.02
C ASN A 342 -23.74 -17.61 22.48
N ASN A 343 -24.62 -18.56 22.75
CA ASN A 343 -25.26 -18.76 24.05
C ASN A 343 -24.24 -19.00 25.17
N VAL A 344 -23.22 -19.83 24.90
CA VAL A 344 -22.16 -20.09 25.86
C VAL A 344 -21.20 -18.91 26.00
N PHE A 345 -20.84 -18.26 24.87
CA PHE A 345 -19.86 -17.16 24.90
C PHE A 345 -20.37 -15.90 25.59
N VAL A 346 -21.67 -15.62 25.57
CA VAL A 346 -22.22 -14.53 26.39
C VAL A 346 -22.14 -14.86 27.89
N GLN A 347 -22.29 -16.12 28.28
CA GLN A 347 -22.12 -16.54 29.67
C GLN A 347 -20.65 -16.49 30.11
N ILE A 348 -19.73 -16.93 29.26
CA ILE A 348 -18.27 -16.80 29.50
C ILE A 348 -17.90 -15.34 29.64
N GLY A 349 -18.38 -14.47 28.73
CA GLY A 349 -18.11 -13.02 28.78
C GLY A 349 -18.57 -12.37 30.08
N GLU A 350 -19.73 -12.77 30.63
CA GLU A 350 -20.21 -12.29 31.94
C GLU A 350 -19.29 -12.74 33.09
N GLU A 351 -18.72 -13.96 33.02
CA GLU A 351 -17.78 -14.45 34.03
C GLU A 351 -16.42 -13.77 33.95
N VAL A 352 -15.94 -13.49 32.75
CA VAL A 352 -14.65 -12.81 32.52
C VAL A 352 -14.75 -11.33 32.85
N GLY A 353 -15.80 -10.68 32.38
CA GLY A 353 -16.06 -9.27 32.56
C GLY A 353 -15.48 -8.40 31.43
N ILE A 354 -16.24 -7.37 31.07
CA ILE A 354 -15.95 -6.51 29.92
C ILE A 354 -14.62 -5.74 30.04
N GLU A 355 -14.20 -5.43 31.28
CA GLU A 355 -12.96 -4.70 31.56
C GLU A 355 -11.72 -5.50 31.19
N ASP A 356 -11.68 -6.79 31.56
CA ASP A 356 -10.54 -7.68 31.23
C ASP A 356 -10.50 -7.94 29.72
N ILE A 357 -11.66 -8.08 29.08
CA ILE A 357 -11.78 -8.28 27.65
C ILE A 357 -11.31 -7.02 26.89
N ASP A 358 -11.73 -5.82 27.29
CA ASP A 358 -11.26 -4.56 26.66
C ASP A 358 -9.77 -4.36 26.87
N LYS A 359 -9.25 -4.63 28.08
CA LYS A 359 -7.81 -4.56 28.37
C LYS A 359 -7.02 -5.45 27.43
N LEU A 360 -7.40 -6.72 27.30
CA LEU A 360 -6.72 -7.65 26.41
C LEU A 360 -6.84 -7.25 24.93
N SER A 361 -8.00 -6.75 24.51
CA SER A 361 -8.18 -6.21 23.16
C SER A 361 -7.18 -5.09 22.82
N ARG A 362 -6.94 -4.17 23.77
CA ARG A 362 -5.93 -3.11 23.64
C ARG A 362 -4.50 -3.66 23.64
N GLU A 363 -4.23 -4.66 24.44
CA GLU A 363 -2.94 -5.33 24.46
C GLU A 363 -2.65 -6.07 23.15
N HIS A 364 -3.67 -6.59 22.46
CA HIS A 364 -3.57 -7.10 21.09
C HIS A 364 -3.44 -5.98 20.02
N GLY A 365 -3.59 -4.70 20.39
CA GLY A 365 -3.55 -3.59 19.43
C GLY A 365 -4.75 -3.54 18.48
N LEU A 366 -5.90 -4.11 18.86
CA LEU A 366 -7.10 -4.18 18.02
C LEU A 366 -7.71 -2.82 17.70
N TYR A 367 -7.36 -1.78 18.48
CA TYR A 367 -7.91 -0.44 18.33
C TYR A 367 -6.89 0.57 17.80
N ASP A 368 -5.64 0.14 17.54
CA ASP A 368 -4.57 1.01 17.07
C ASP A 368 -4.49 1.03 15.54
N LYS A 369 -4.02 2.14 14.96
CA LYS A 369 -3.49 2.11 13.60
C LYS A 369 -2.22 1.25 13.55
N VAL A 370 -2.19 0.29 12.65
CA VAL A 370 -1.13 -0.71 12.59
C VAL A 370 -0.02 -0.29 11.63
N LEU A 371 -0.38 0.01 10.38
CA LEU A 371 0.56 0.29 9.28
C LEU A 371 0.85 1.77 9.11
N GLY A 372 -0.04 2.64 9.57
CA GLY A 372 0.10 4.08 9.51
C GLY A 372 -0.28 4.71 8.17
N PHE A 373 -1.11 4.06 7.35
CA PHE A 373 -1.70 4.72 6.18
C PHE A 373 -2.62 5.87 6.59
N ASP A 374 -2.66 6.94 5.79
CA ASP A 374 -3.54 8.08 6.05
C ASP A 374 -5.01 7.66 6.23
N GLN A 375 -5.47 6.72 5.40
CA GLN A 375 -6.85 6.27 5.37
C GLN A 375 -7.11 4.98 6.16
N GLU A 376 -6.11 4.50 6.91
CA GLU A 376 -6.26 3.38 7.83
C GLU A 376 -7.17 3.75 8.99
N GLN A 377 -8.09 2.85 9.31
CA GLN A 377 -9.04 3.05 10.41
C GLN A 377 -8.51 2.47 11.73
N GLU A 378 -8.85 3.15 12.80
CA GLU A 378 -8.72 2.63 14.16
C GLU A 378 -9.94 1.76 14.48
N GLY A 379 -9.70 0.65 15.19
CA GLY A 379 -10.80 -0.13 15.75
C GLY A 379 -11.37 0.53 17.02
N LYS A 380 -12.54 0.06 17.46
CA LYS A 380 -13.16 0.52 18.72
C LYS A 380 -14.25 -0.40 19.23
N LEU A 381 -14.57 -0.23 20.51
CA LEU A 381 -15.89 -0.58 21.04
C LEU A 381 -16.92 0.47 20.61
N GLU A 382 -18.11 0.05 20.22
CA GLU A 382 -19.21 0.97 19.87
C GLU A 382 -19.67 1.84 21.06
N LEU A 383 -19.54 1.32 22.27
CA LEU A 383 -19.96 1.96 23.50
C LEU A 383 -18.82 2.01 24.52
N SER A 384 -18.87 2.98 25.44
CA SER A 384 -17.92 3.03 26.54
C SER A 384 -18.10 1.86 27.50
N ILE A 385 -17.05 1.51 28.26
CA ILE A 385 -17.12 0.45 29.28
C ILE A 385 -18.22 0.75 30.31
N ASN A 386 -18.43 2.01 30.70
CA ASN A 386 -19.49 2.39 31.62
C ASN A 386 -20.88 2.15 31.03
N ASP A 387 -21.10 2.48 29.76
CA ASP A 387 -22.37 2.23 29.09
C ASP A 387 -22.63 0.73 28.96
N LEU A 388 -21.63 -0.06 28.63
CA LEU A 388 -21.71 -1.52 28.54
C LEU A 388 -22.02 -2.17 29.89
N LYS A 389 -21.48 -1.65 31.00
CA LYS A 389 -21.84 -2.13 32.34
C LYS A 389 -23.31 -1.91 32.67
N ASN A 390 -23.89 -0.82 32.20
CA ASN A 390 -25.27 -0.45 32.48
C ASN A 390 -26.30 -1.02 31.48
N ASN A 391 -25.83 -1.50 30.31
CA ASN A 391 -26.68 -2.08 29.27
C ASN A 391 -26.30 -3.54 29.03
N GLN A 392 -27.10 -4.47 29.58
CA GLN A 392 -26.84 -5.91 29.44
C GLN A 392 -26.91 -6.37 27.97
N GLY A 393 -27.89 -5.92 27.20
CA GLY A 393 -28.07 -6.34 25.80
C GLY A 393 -26.86 -5.99 24.94
N ASP A 394 -26.39 -4.76 25.01
CA ASP A 394 -25.20 -4.32 24.26
C ASP A 394 -23.91 -5.00 24.75
N ARG A 395 -23.81 -5.23 26.07
CA ARG A 395 -22.69 -5.97 26.66
C ARG A 395 -22.61 -7.41 26.16
N LEU A 396 -23.73 -8.15 26.15
CA LEU A 396 -23.78 -9.51 25.64
C LEU A 396 -23.43 -9.57 24.14
N GLN A 397 -23.92 -8.62 23.34
CA GLN A 397 -23.55 -8.50 21.93
C GLN A 397 -22.06 -8.16 21.73
N THR A 398 -21.45 -7.43 22.65
CA THR A 398 -20.00 -7.15 22.63
C THR A 398 -19.19 -8.44 22.76
N TYR A 399 -19.58 -9.35 23.66
CA TYR A 399 -18.87 -10.63 23.86
C TYR A 399 -18.83 -11.54 22.63
N ILE A 400 -19.78 -11.38 21.73
CA ILE A 400 -19.81 -12.11 20.45
C ILE A 400 -19.35 -11.25 19.26
N GLY A 401 -18.77 -10.08 19.54
CA GLY A 401 -18.14 -9.22 18.54
C GLY A 401 -19.07 -8.36 17.70
N GLN A 402 -20.37 -8.26 18.05
CA GLN A 402 -21.34 -7.46 17.28
C GLN A 402 -21.33 -5.98 17.67
N LYS A 403 -20.52 -5.57 18.65
CA LYS A 403 -20.33 -4.20 19.11
C LYS A 403 -18.84 -3.81 19.18
N THR A 404 -17.97 -4.61 18.56
CA THR A 404 -16.53 -4.35 18.45
C THR A 404 -16.17 -4.24 16.98
N ARG A 405 -15.55 -3.13 16.58
CA ARG A 405 -15.07 -2.91 15.22
C ARG A 405 -13.56 -3.02 15.14
N ILE A 406 -13.09 -3.73 14.14
CA ILE A 406 -11.67 -3.90 13.83
C ILE A 406 -11.46 -3.97 12.31
N THR A 407 -10.22 -3.79 11.86
CA THR A 407 -9.84 -4.00 10.47
C THR A 407 -9.18 -5.38 10.29
N PRO A 408 -9.13 -5.93 9.06
CA PRO A 408 -8.40 -7.16 8.80
C PRO A 408 -6.93 -7.14 9.22
N VAL A 409 -6.25 -5.99 9.06
CA VAL A 409 -4.86 -5.83 9.53
C VAL A 409 -4.76 -5.92 11.05
N GLN A 410 -5.69 -5.32 11.79
CA GLN A 410 -5.74 -5.43 13.26
C GLN A 410 -6.05 -6.86 13.70
N ALA A 411 -6.98 -7.53 12.99
CA ALA A 411 -7.38 -8.91 13.30
C ALA A 411 -6.23 -9.93 13.17
N LEU A 412 -5.14 -9.62 12.43
CA LEU A 412 -3.94 -10.47 12.35
C LEU A 412 -3.33 -10.75 13.72
N SER A 413 -3.45 -9.82 14.68
CA SER A 413 -2.90 -9.97 16.02
C SER A 413 -3.45 -11.20 16.74
N ILE A 414 -4.69 -11.56 16.47
CA ILE A 414 -5.37 -12.71 17.12
C ILE A 414 -4.64 -14.02 16.81
N PRO A 415 -4.58 -14.50 15.55
CA PRO A 415 -3.92 -15.76 15.25
C PRO A 415 -2.39 -15.68 15.39
N SER A 416 -1.76 -14.50 15.18
CA SER A 416 -0.32 -14.37 15.26
C SER A 416 0.19 -14.48 16.69
N THR A 417 -0.45 -13.82 17.66
CA THR A 417 -0.08 -13.90 19.08
C THR A 417 -0.19 -15.33 19.61
N ILE A 418 -1.25 -16.03 19.24
CA ILE A 418 -1.45 -17.44 19.61
C ILE A 418 -0.37 -18.32 18.98
N ALA A 419 -0.11 -18.20 17.68
CA ALA A 419 0.90 -18.98 16.96
C ALA A 419 2.32 -18.66 17.45
N ASN A 420 2.57 -17.45 17.92
CA ASN A 420 3.85 -16.95 18.41
C ASN A 420 3.97 -17.03 19.95
N LYS A 421 3.36 -18.07 20.57
CA LYS A 421 3.50 -18.39 22.00
C LYS A 421 3.10 -17.26 22.94
N GLY A 422 2.10 -16.48 22.58
CA GLY A 422 1.57 -15.38 23.39
C GLY A 422 2.26 -14.03 23.19
N LYS A 423 3.21 -13.97 22.26
CA LYS A 423 3.93 -12.75 21.95
C LYS A 423 3.30 -12.04 20.75
N TYR A 424 2.78 -10.84 20.93
CA TYR A 424 2.35 -9.94 19.87
C TYR A 424 3.57 -9.31 19.20
N VAL A 425 3.60 -9.33 17.88
CA VAL A 425 4.55 -8.59 17.05
C VAL A 425 3.75 -7.65 16.16
N LYS A 426 4.03 -6.34 16.27
CA LYS A 426 3.31 -5.34 15.47
C LYS A 426 3.53 -5.58 13.98
N PRO A 427 2.48 -5.73 13.18
CA PRO A 427 2.61 -5.87 11.74
C PRO A 427 3.27 -4.62 11.12
N TYR A 428 4.11 -4.82 10.13
CA TYR A 428 4.74 -3.73 9.38
C TYR A 428 4.96 -4.10 7.91
N ILE A 429 5.14 -3.07 7.08
CA ILE A 429 5.23 -3.22 5.63
C ILE A 429 6.54 -2.66 5.04
N ILE A 430 7.17 -1.66 5.67
CA ILE A 430 8.48 -1.16 5.24
C ILE A 430 9.55 -2.04 5.89
N GLU A 431 10.35 -2.74 5.07
CA GLU A 431 11.47 -3.52 5.60
C GLU A 431 12.69 -2.63 5.85
N SER A 432 13.04 -1.80 4.86
CA SER A 432 14.20 -0.94 4.95
C SER A 432 14.22 0.11 3.84
N TYR A 433 15.02 1.15 4.06
CA TYR A 433 15.47 2.04 3.01
C TYR A 433 16.85 1.57 2.53
N ILE A 434 17.06 1.49 1.22
CA ILE A 434 18.30 0.99 0.61
C ILE A 434 18.87 2.00 -0.38
N ASP A 435 20.19 2.02 -0.53
CA ASP A 435 20.87 2.82 -1.55
C ASP A 435 20.84 2.13 -2.94
N SER A 436 21.42 2.77 -3.95
CA SER A 436 21.52 2.24 -5.30
C SER A 436 22.37 0.95 -5.42
N ASN A 437 23.13 0.60 -4.38
CA ASN A 437 23.92 -0.63 -4.31
C ASN A 437 23.23 -1.71 -3.47
N ASN A 438 21.93 -1.55 -3.15
CA ASN A 438 21.14 -2.42 -2.28
C ASN A 438 21.64 -2.50 -0.82
N LYS A 439 22.48 -1.55 -0.39
CA LYS A 439 22.93 -1.48 1.00
C LYS A 439 21.82 -0.84 1.84
N ARG A 440 21.50 -1.44 2.98
CA ARG A 440 20.52 -0.92 3.94
C ARG A 440 21.03 0.37 4.57
N VAL A 441 20.27 1.44 4.43
CA VAL A 441 20.53 2.75 5.04
C VAL A 441 19.80 2.88 6.37
N GLU A 442 18.56 2.35 6.43
CA GLU A 442 17.72 2.36 7.61
C GLU A 442 16.85 1.10 7.61
N VAL A 443 16.65 0.49 8.76
CA VAL A 443 15.83 -0.72 8.97
C VAL A 443 14.72 -0.38 9.93
N GLU A 444 13.50 -0.79 9.63
CA GLU A 444 12.37 -0.65 10.55
C GLU A 444 12.56 -1.56 11.76
N LYS A 445 12.26 -1.03 12.96
CA LYS A 445 12.36 -1.78 14.19
C LYS A 445 11.07 -2.52 14.48
N THR A 446 11.17 -3.81 14.70
CA THR A 446 10.05 -4.63 15.17
C THR A 446 9.65 -4.24 16.59
N ILE A 447 8.36 -4.02 16.82
CA ILE A 447 7.79 -3.78 18.14
C ILE A 447 7.13 -5.09 18.58
N GLU A 448 7.59 -5.64 19.71
CA GLU A 448 7.03 -6.86 20.27
C GLU A 448 6.69 -6.70 21.76
N LYS A 449 5.68 -7.42 22.22
CA LYS A 449 5.27 -7.48 23.63
C LYS A 449 4.61 -8.81 23.97
N ASN A 450 4.77 -9.28 25.20
CA ASN A 450 4.02 -10.42 25.71
C ASN A 450 2.59 -9.94 26.03
N VAL A 451 1.60 -10.62 25.49
CA VAL A 451 0.17 -10.28 25.64
C VAL A 451 -0.53 -11.34 26.49
N ILE A 452 -0.28 -12.61 26.20
CA ILE A 452 -0.77 -13.76 26.98
C ILE A 452 0.37 -14.70 27.31
N SER A 453 0.19 -15.53 28.32
CA SER A 453 1.16 -16.57 28.68
C SER A 453 1.29 -17.63 27.59
N GLU A 454 2.46 -18.28 27.50
CA GLU A 454 2.66 -19.39 26.56
C GLU A 454 1.65 -20.51 26.78
N ARG A 455 1.26 -20.74 28.05
CA ARG A 455 0.21 -21.70 28.41
C ARG A 455 -1.14 -21.36 27.78
N THR A 456 -1.59 -20.11 27.89
CA THR A 456 -2.84 -19.64 27.28
C THR A 456 -2.76 -19.77 25.77
N ALA A 457 -1.65 -19.34 25.16
CA ALA A 457 -1.42 -19.45 23.72
C ALA A 457 -1.47 -20.92 23.23
N GLN A 458 -0.89 -21.88 23.96
CA GLN A 458 -0.93 -23.31 23.61
C GLN A 458 -2.35 -23.87 23.67
N ILE A 459 -3.14 -23.49 24.70
CA ILE A 459 -4.53 -23.89 24.83
C ILE A 459 -5.35 -23.36 23.65
N MET A 460 -5.26 -22.07 23.38
CA MET A 460 -5.99 -21.42 22.29
C MET A 460 -5.57 -21.97 20.93
N LYS A 461 -4.28 -22.22 20.71
CA LYS A 461 -3.78 -22.84 19.48
C LYS A 461 -4.41 -24.23 19.27
N SER A 462 -4.45 -25.05 20.29
CA SER A 462 -5.10 -26.37 20.22
C SER A 462 -6.60 -26.25 19.85
N GLN A 463 -7.30 -25.29 20.43
CA GLN A 463 -8.72 -25.09 20.13
C GLN A 463 -8.94 -24.56 18.70
N MET A 464 -8.13 -23.61 18.22
CA MET A 464 -8.19 -23.14 16.84
C MET A 464 -7.91 -24.27 15.83
N ILE A 465 -6.99 -25.19 16.15
CA ILE A 465 -6.77 -26.39 15.34
C ILE A 465 -8.02 -27.28 15.34
N GLN A 466 -8.72 -27.42 16.45
CA GLN A 466 -9.98 -28.20 16.51
C GLN A 466 -11.12 -27.54 15.70
N VAL A 467 -11.18 -26.23 15.58
CA VAL A 467 -12.14 -25.54 14.68
C VAL A 467 -12.00 -26.01 13.23
N VAL A 468 -10.77 -26.37 12.82
CA VAL A 468 -10.46 -26.83 11.45
C VAL A 468 -10.55 -28.35 11.32
N ASN A 469 -10.09 -29.10 12.33
CA ASN A 469 -9.95 -30.57 12.23
C ASN A 469 -11.17 -31.33 12.69
N ASN A 470 -12.05 -30.75 13.53
CA ASN A 470 -13.24 -31.41 14.02
C ASN A 470 -14.32 -31.46 12.95
N GLU A 471 -15.05 -32.59 12.87
CA GLU A 471 -16.14 -32.77 11.90
C GLU A 471 -17.27 -31.73 12.06
N ASN A 472 -17.50 -31.26 13.28
CA ASN A 472 -18.49 -30.23 13.62
C ASN A 472 -17.85 -28.83 13.71
N GLY A 473 -16.57 -28.66 13.32
CA GLY A 473 -15.86 -27.39 13.38
C GLY A 473 -16.33 -26.43 12.29
N THR A 474 -16.57 -25.17 12.66
CA THR A 474 -17.04 -24.14 11.72
C THR A 474 -16.00 -23.79 10.65
N GLY A 475 -14.73 -24.10 10.88
CA GLY A 475 -13.61 -23.90 9.95
C GLY A 475 -13.18 -25.15 9.18
N LYS A 476 -13.93 -26.26 9.23
CA LYS A 476 -13.57 -27.55 8.61
C LYS A 476 -13.15 -27.45 7.14
N GLN A 477 -13.73 -26.55 6.37
CA GLN A 477 -13.37 -26.37 4.95
C GLN A 477 -11.96 -25.81 4.74
N ALA A 478 -11.28 -25.30 5.80
CA ALA A 478 -9.88 -24.89 5.73
C ALA A 478 -8.89 -26.07 5.85
N PHE A 479 -9.38 -27.28 6.18
CA PHE A 479 -8.52 -28.45 6.35
C PHE A 479 -7.74 -28.80 5.09
N LEU A 480 -6.43 -28.97 5.25
CA LEU A 480 -5.51 -29.49 4.22
C LEU A 480 -4.67 -30.60 4.85
N ARG A 481 -4.69 -31.77 4.20
CA ARG A 481 -3.93 -32.93 4.70
C ARG A 481 -2.42 -32.64 4.73
N GLY A 482 -1.81 -32.86 5.88
CA GLY A 482 -0.36 -32.68 6.06
C GLY A 482 0.07 -31.26 6.42
N ILE A 483 -0.86 -30.31 6.53
CA ILE A 483 -0.59 -28.94 6.95
C ILE A 483 -1.31 -28.67 8.28
N GLU A 484 -0.57 -28.20 9.29
CA GLU A 484 -1.16 -27.74 10.54
C GLU A 484 -1.83 -26.38 10.28
N ILE A 485 -3.16 -26.33 10.44
CA ILE A 485 -3.99 -25.14 10.28
C ILE A 485 -4.86 -24.99 11.52
N GLY A 486 -4.90 -23.78 12.08
CA GLY A 486 -5.84 -23.39 13.11
C GLY A 486 -6.52 -22.08 12.75
N GLY A 487 -7.76 -21.90 13.19
CA GLY A 487 -8.47 -20.67 12.88
C GLY A 487 -9.77 -20.49 13.64
N LYS A 488 -10.43 -19.36 13.40
CA LYS A 488 -11.75 -19.02 13.92
C LYS A 488 -12.56 -18.32 12.85
N THR A 489 -13.79 -18.78 12.66
CA THR A 489 -14.79 -18.15 11.79
C THR A 489 -15.50 -17.01 12.52
N GLY A 490 -15.87 -15.98 11.77
CA GLY A 490 -16.74 -14.91 12.25
C GLY A 490 -17.75 -14.52 11.19
N THR A 491 -18.98 -14.33 11.60
CA THR A 491 -20.00 -13.68 10.78
C THR A 491 -20.52 -12.49 11.57
N SER A 492 -20.54 -11.33 10.95
CA SER A 492 -21.08 -10.12 11.56
C SER A 492 -22.23 -9.57 10.72
N LYS A 493 -23.18 -8.93 11.40
CA LYS A 493 -24.36 -8.30 10.78
C LYS A 493 -24.24 -6.79 10.94
N ARG A 494 -24.45 -6.07 9.86
CA ARG A 494 -24.55 -4.62 9.82
C ARG A 494 -25.91 -4.21 9.29
N VAL A 495 -26.54 -3.26 9.95
CA VAL A 495 -27.83 -2.69 9.54
C VAL A 495 -27.62 -1.25 9.12
N GLU A 496 -27.96 -0.93 7.89
CA GLU A 496 -27.97 0.43 7.36
C GLU A 496 -29.39 0.92 7.20
N MET A 497 -29.68 2.12 7.70
CA MET A 497 -31.00 2.73 7.63
C MET A 497 -30.92 3.99 6.76
N ASN A 498 -31.63 3.96 5.63
CA ASN A 498 -31.83 5.17 4.84
C ASN A 498 -32.89 6.04 5.50
N LYS A 499 -32.59 7.33 5.67
CA LYS A 499 -33.50 8.31 6.23
C LYS A 499 -33.84 9.36 5.15
N ASN A 500 -35.10 9.80 5.13
CA ASN A 500 -35.53 10.94 4.31
C ASN A 500 -35.05 12.28 4.92
N LYS A 501 -35.37 13.40 4.27
CA LYS A 501 -35.03 14.75 4.74
C LYS A 501 -35.66 15.09 6.10
N GLU A 502 -36.68 14.36 6.52
CA GLU A 502 -37.39 14.51 7.80
C GLU A 502 -36.88 13.51 8.87
N ASN A 503 -35.73 12.87 8.65
CA ASN A 503 -35.13 11.88 9.55
C ASN A 503 -35.96 10.58 9.75
N GLN A 504 -36.98 10.32 8.92
CA GLN A 504 -37.78 9.10 8.97
C GLN A 504 -37.07 7.98 8.22
N ILE A 505 -37.06 6.78 8.80
CA ILE A 505 -36.46 5.60 8.17
C ILE A 505 -37.31 5.20 6.96
N THR A 506 -36.74 5.24 5.78
CA THR A 506 -37.39 4.85 4.52
C THR A 506 -37.11 3.40 4.14
N ASN A 507 -35.86 2.96 4.35
CA ASN A 507 -35.45 1.58 4.06
C ASN A 507 -34.41 1.13 5.08
N THR A 508 -34.43 -0.17 5.38
CA THR A 508 -33.43 -0.84 6.21
C THR A 508 -32.77 -1.92 5.37
N PHE A 509 -31.45 -1.90 5.29
CA PHE A 509 -30.66 -2.89 4.58
C PHE A 509 -29.81 -3.66 5.57
N GLU A 510 -29.81 -4.98 5.46
CA GLU A 510 -28.97 -5.87 6.25
C GLU A 510 -27.80 -6.35 5.39
N TYR A 511 -26.60 -6.18 5.89
CA TYR A 511 -25.38 -6.66 5.29
C TYR A 511 -24.69 -7.62 6.23
N TYR A 512 -24.11 -8.65 5.67
CA TYR A 512 -23.36 -9.64 6.43
C TYR A 512 -21.93 -9.67 5.93
N ASP A 513 -20.97 -9.76 6.85
CA ASP A 513 -19.55 -9.88 6.53
C ASP A 513 -19.00 -11.19 7.09
N GLY A 514 -18.16 -11.86 6.32
CA GLY A 514 -17.55 -13.14 6.68
C GLY A 514 -16.07 -12.98 7.00
N TRP A 515 -15.62 -13.56 8.12
CA TRP A 515 -14.25 -13.55 8.59
C TRP A 515 -13.68 -14.95 8.71
N PHE A 516 -12.43 -15.13 8.37
CA PHE A 516 -11.62 -16.22 8.87
C PHE A 516 -10.26 -15.70 9.30
N VAL A 517 -9.98 -15.78 10.60
CA VAL A 517 -8.67 -15.47 11.17
C VAL A 517 -7.97 -16.77 11.52
N GLY A 518 -6.78 -16.99 10.99
CA GLY A 518 -6.12 -18.27 11.17
C GLY A 518 -4.62 -18.20 11.02
N PHE A 519 -3.98 -19.32 11.33
CA PHE A 519 -2.57 -19.56 11.11
C PHE A 519 -2.37 -20.90 10.40
N PHE A 520 -1.24 -21.03 9.73
CA PHE A 520 -0.75 -22.31 9.20
C PHE A 520 0.75 -22.42 9.37
N LYS A 521 1.26 -23.65 9.46
CA LYS A 521 2.67 -23.91 9.70
C LYS A 521 3.38 -24.33 8.42
N VAL A 522 4.53 -23.68 8.14
CA VAL A 522 5.44 -24.05 7.06
C VAL A 522 6.82 -24.32 7.69
N LYS A 523 7.29 -25.56 7.65
CA LYS A 523 8.49 -26.01 8.39
C LYS A 523 8.39 -25.61 9.87
N ASP A 524 9.27 -24.74 10.35
CA ASP A 524 9.32 -24.31 11.76
C ASP A 524 8.65 -22.95 12.01
N ARG A 525 8.11 -22.29 10.96
CA ARG A 525 7.48 -20.97 11.05
C ARG A 525 5.98 -21.04 10.92
N TYR A 526 5.28 -20.20 11.68
CA TYR A 526 3.86 -19.93 11.52
C TYR A 526 3.64 -18.68 10.67
N TYR A 527 2.68 -18.80 9.77
CA TYR A 527 2.10 -17.67 9.04
C TYR A 527 0.69 -17.43 9.57
N SER A 528 0.38 -16.17 9.83
CA SER A 528 -0.97 -15.73 10.19
C SER A 528 -1.65 -15.13 8.97
N MET A 529 -2.90 -15.48 8.75
CA MET A 529 -3.67 -14.97 7.62
C MET A 529 -5.08 -14.61 8.06
N VAL A 530 -5.54 -13.46 7.61
CA VAL A 530 -6.93 -13.01 7.75
C VAL A 530 -7.56 -12.94 6.38
N VAL A 531 -8.73 -13.55 6.24
CA VAL A 531 -9.61 -13.40 5.09
C VAL A 531 -10.88 -12.71 5.55
N PHE A 532 -11.23 -11.63 4.88
CA PHE A 532 -12.45 -10.86 5.12
C PHE A 532 -13.27 -10.76 3.84
N ALA A 533 -14.50 -11.26 3.85
CA ALA A 533 -15.44 -11.16 2.74
C ALA A 533 -16.57 -10.19 3.12
N GLN A 534 -16.64 -9.08 2.41
CA GLN A 534 -17.61 -8.02 2.65
C GLN A 534 -18.90 -8.27 1.88
N ASN A 535 -20.05 -7.93 2.50
CA ASN A 535 -21.38 -7.99 1.87
C ASN A 535 -21.72 -9.40 1.34
N ILE A 536 -21.53 -10.45 2.16
CA ILE A 536 -21.97 -11.81 1.84
C ILE A 536 -23.51 -11.91 1.94
N GLY A 537 -24.10 -12.82 1.18
CA GLY A 537 -25.56 -13.03 1.22
C GLY A 537 -26.05 -13.46 2.61
N LYS A 538 -27.30 -13.14 2.95
CA LYS A 538 -27.92 -13.44 4.25
C LYS A 538 -27.83 -14.92 4.65
N ASP A 539 -28.00 -15.82 3.69
CA ASP A 539 -27.97 -17.27 3.90
C ASP A 539 -26.58 -17.91 3.79
N ILE A 540 -25.56 -17.05 3.59
CA ILE A 540 -24.16 -17.45 3.42
C ILE A 540 -23.40 -16.98 4.66
N ASN A 541 -22.62 -17.88 5.26
CA ASN A 541 -21.78 -17.57 6.41
C ASN A 541 -20.28 -17.61 6.04
N ALA A 542 -19.42 -17.30 7.01
CA ALA A 542 -17.97 -17.33 6.82
C ALA A 542 -17.45 -18.69 6.36
N SER A 543 -18.09 -19.80 6.73
CA SER A 543 -17.70 -21.15 6.31
C SER A 543 -17.85 -21.36 4.80
N GLY A 544 -18.82 -20.67 4.16
CA GLY A 544 -19.04 -20.72 2.72
C GLY A 544 -18.30 -19.63 1.92
N THR A 545 -17.62 -18.68 2.59
CA THR A 545 -16.94 -17.55 1.92
C THR A 545 -15.46 -17.44 2.32
N ALA A 546 -15.16 -16.90 3.50
CA ALA A 546 -13.79 -16.63 3.94
C ALA A 546 -12.96 -17.92 4.14
N VAL A 547 -13.57 -19.02 4.61
CA VAL A 547 -12.86 -20.28 4.88
C VAL A 547 -12.34 -20.94 3.61
N PRO A 548 -13.14 -21.11 2.52
CA PRO A 548 -12.63 -21.64 1.26
C PRO A 548 -11.51 -20.82 0.66
N VAL A 549 -11.61 -19.48 0.71
CA VAL A 549 -10.54 -18.58 0.24
C VAL A 549 -9.24 -18.83 1.02
N PHE A 550 -9.33 -18.93 2.35
CA PHE A 550 -8.15 -19.23 3.18
C PHE A 550 -7.50 -20.56 2.74
N ARG A 551 -8.28 -21.63 2.61
CA ARG A 551 -7.80 -22.93 2.15
C ARG A 551 -7.10 -22.84 0.79
N ASP A 552 -7.74 -22.20 -0.17
CA ASP A 552 -7.23 -22.13 -1.55
C ASP A 552 -5.96 -21.29 -1.64
N VAL A 553 -5.88 -20.21 -0.85
CA VAL A 553 -4.66 -19.43 -0.72
C VAL A 553 -3.53 -20.28 -0.14
N VAL A 554 -3.75 -20.94 1.02
CA VAL A 554 -2.72 -21.79 1.63
C VAL A 554 -2.26 -22.88 0.66
N LYS A 555 -3.19 -23.57 0.01
CA LYS A 555 -2.88 -24.62 -0.96
C LYS A 555 -1.99 -24.14 -2.10
N GLU A 556 -2.24 -22.94 -2.61
CA GLU A 556 -1.51 -22.39 -3.77
C GLU A 556 -0.12 -21.86 -3.41
N ILE A 557 0.06 -21.30 -2.19
CA ILE A 557 1.32 -20.66 -1.80
C ILE A 557 2.25 -21.54 -0.97
N TYR A 558 1.77 -22.69 -0.50
CA TYR A 558 2.49 -23.53 0.47
C TYR A 558 3.86 -24.01 -0.05
N ASP A 559 3.89 -24.54 -1.26
CA ASP A 559 5.14 -25.05 -1.87
C ASP A 559 6.14 -23.93 -2.13
N TYR A 560 5.65 -22.76 -2.54
CA TYR A 560 6.51 -21.58 -2.71
C TYR A 560 7.13 -21.15 -1.38
N LEU A 561 6.35 -21.13 -0.30
CA LEU A 561 6.86 -20.79 1.03
C LEU A 561 7.88 -21.82 1.54
N ILE A 562 7.71 -23.12 1.22
CA ILE A 562 8.72 -24.16 1.51
C ILE A 562 10.03 -23.89 0.77
N GLY A 563 9.96 -23.50 -0.49
CA GLY A 563 11.14 -23.26 -1.34
C GLY A 563 11.96 -22.03 -0.93
N ASN A 564 11.36 -21.09 -0.21
CA ASN A 564 12.00 -19.84 0.24
C ASN A 564 12.60 -19.92 1.67
N PHE A 565 12.67 -21.13 2.23
CA PHE A 565 13.31 -21.39 3.54
C PHE A 565 14.74 -21.88 3.38
#